data_427c07990dc20f49b581227a95e38bc9
#
_entry.id   427c07990dc20f49b581227a95e38bc9
#
_cell.length_a   1.000
_cell.length_b   1.000
_cell.length_c   1.000
_cell.angle_alpha   90.00
_cell.angle_beta   90.00
_cell.angle_gamma   90.00
#
_symmetry.space_group_name_H-M   'P 1'
#
loop_
_entity.id
_entity.type
_entity.pdbx_description
1 polymer ?
#
loop_
_entity_poly.entity_id
_entity_poly.type
_entity_poly.pdbx_seq_one_letter_code
_entity_poly.pdbx_strand_id
1 'polypeptide(L)'
;MSRRPALAAFAGVFVVTMLGLLAVGATLPVLPRYVRGPIGSTDLAVGIVSGAFAVTGLAFRPLAGHIADNRGRRIAVVAGALTSAVAGVLYFVPAGVPGLIVARLFLGAGEGMVFTAGSAWVVDLAPPDRRGRLIGLYGLAIWSGLSLGPPIGELILHASSFEMVWAFAAGAPLLGAAIALRIPERFTPAAAGRDRGPLVARESLLPGFTLSLGVVGFAAVSAFLVLLLDERGIGHGAATFAAFAATVVLVRLLGGDLPDRIGPVPCAIGASLVEALGLALIATASGPAAAIAGAMVMGGAYSTLYPSLALIVVGQVPEERRGVALGTFTAFFDLGVGLGSPLVGAAAAISGYEAAFWVAVACALGAAVIARTGLTRTRS
;
A
#
# COMPACT_ATOMS: atom_id res chain seq x y z
N MET A 1 31.92 -3.33 0.23
CA MET A 1 31.60 -3.73 1.62
C MET A 1 31.76 -5.24 1.74
N SER A 2 32.32 -5.72 2.87
CA SER A 2 32.21 -7.17 3.18
C SER A 2 30.72 -7.56 3.27
N ARG A 3 30.38 -8.83 3.01
CA ARG A 3 28.96 -9.31 2.93
C ARG A 3 28.14 -9.03 4.21
N ARG A 4 28.75 -9.08 5.41
CA ARG A 4 28.08 -8.89 6.69
C ARG A 4 27.51 -7.47 6.93
N PRO A 5 28.24 -6.36 6.72
CA PRO A 5 27.68 -5.01 6.91
C PRO A 5 26.61 -4.62 5.88
N ALA A 6 26.67 -5.16 4.64
CA ALA A 6 25.63 -4.91 3.65
C ALA A 6 24.30 -5.61 4.03
N LEU A 7 24.38 -6.84 4.55
CA LEU A 7 23.19 -7.57 5.02
C LEU A 7 22.57 -6.90 6.26
N ALA A 8 23.39 -6.41 7.20
CA ALA A 8 22.89 -5.67 8.36
C ALA A 8 22.20 -4.35 7.96
N ALA A 9 22.77 -3.62 7.00
CA ALA A 9 22.15 -2.40 6.48
C ALA A 9 20.80 -2.70 5.77
N PHE A 10 20.75 -3.75 4.94
CA PHE A 10 19.50 -4.20 4.31
C PHE A 10 18.45 -4.59 5.37
N ALA A 11 18.82 -5.39 6.38
CA ALA A 11 17.91 -5.76 7.46
C ALA A 11 17.40 -4.54 8.22
N GLY A 12 18.26 -3.55 8.45
CA GLY A 12 17.85 -2.27 9.07
C GLY A 12 16.81 -1.52 8.25
N VAL A 13 17.03 -1.34 6.93
CA VAL A 13 16.07 -0.68 6.04
C VAL A 13 14.77 -1.46 5.96
N PHE A 14 14.83 -2.79 5.91
CA PHE A 14 13.67 -3.68 5.95
C PHE A 14 12.84 -3.46 7.23
N VAL A 15 13.48 -3.47 8.41
CA VAL A 15 12.78 -3.29 9.70
C VAL A 15 12.17 -1.90 9.81
N VAL A 16 12.87 -0.86 9.37
CA VAL A 16 12.34 0.53 9.36
C VAL A 16 11.06 0.63 8.55
N THR A 17 11.06 0.08 7.34
CA THR A 17 9.88 0.07 6.47
C THR A 17 8.75 -0.78 7.07
N MET A 18 9.09 -1.96 7.61
CA MET A 18 8.11 -2.81 8.27
C MET A 18 7.45 -2.13 9.47
N LEU A 19 8.20 -1.40 10.29
CA LEU A 19 7.66 -0.65 11.44
C LEU A 19 6.72 0.48 11.02
N GLY A 20 7.04 1.22 9.95
CA GLY A 20 6.14 2.22 9.39
C GLY A 20 4.82 1.60 8.94
N LEU A 21 4.89 0.54 8.12
CA LEU A 21 3.70 -0.15 7.61
C LEU A 21 2.93 -0.92 8.71
N LEU A 22 3.61 -1.35 9.77
CA LEU A 22 2.98 -1.93 10.95
C LEU A 22 2.10 -0.89 11.66
N ALA A 23 2.59 0.33 11.80
CA ALA A 23 1.82 1.45 12.36
C ALA A 23 0.59 1.79 11.49
N VAL A 24 0.78 1.86 10.16
CA VAL A 24 -0.33 2.02 9.21
C VAL A 24 -1.33 0.88 9.38
N GLY A 25 -0.88 -0.37 9.33
CA GLY A 25 -1.73 -1.55 9.46
C GLY A 25 -2.53 -1.57 10.75
N ALA A 26 -1.92 -1.18 11.88
CA ALA A 26 -2.61 -1.13 13.18
C ALA A 26 -3.78 -0.12 13.20
N THR A 27 -3.70 0.95 12.43
CA THR A 27 -4.76 1.96 12.33
C THR A 27 -5.90 1.55 11.38
N LEU A 28 -5.69 0.61 10.44
CA LEU A 28 -6.70 0.25 9.43
C LEU A 28 -8.04 -0.23 10.02
N PRO A 29 -8.10 -1.21 10.97
CA PRO A 29 -9.37 -1.63 11.55
C PRO A 29 -9.93 -0.63 12.56
N VAL A 30 -9.07 0.20 13.15
CA VAL A 30 -9.41 1.08 14.29
C VAL A 30 -9.98 2.42 13.81
N LEU A 31 -9.41 3.01 12.78
CA LEU A 31 -9.77 4.34 12.29
C LEU A 31 -11.22 4.43 11.79
N PRO A 32 -11.75 3.48 11.00
CA PRO A 32 -13.16 3.48 10.61
C PRO A 32 -14.12 3.45 11.81
N ARG A 33 -13.82 2.61 12.81
CA ARG A 33 -14.60 2.54 14.06
C ARG A 33 -14.53 3.86 14.86
N TYR A 34 -13.36 4.50 14.89
CA TYR A 34 -13.21 5.78 15.56
C TYR A 34 -14.02 6.90 14.89
N VAL A 35 -14.03 6.92 13.54
CA VAL A 35 -14.81 7.91 12.78
C VAL A 35 -16.31 7.68 12.96
N ARG A 36 -16.79 6.44 12.96
CA ARG A 36 -18.21 6.11 13.09
C ARG A 36 -18.70 6.18 14.55
N GLY A 37 -17.90 5.74 15.50
CA GLY A 37 -18.23 5.69 16.93
C GLY A 37 -17.92 7.02 17.63
N PRO A 38 -16.72 7.22 18.21
CA PRO A 38 -16.40 8.42 19.01
C PRO A 38 -16.65 9.75 18.30
N ILE A 39 -16.37 9.87 16.99
CA ILE A 39 -16.61 11.11 16.23
C ILE A 39 -18.08 11.20 15.77
N GLY A 40 -18.77 10.06 15.55
CA GLY A 40 -20.16 10.04 15.09
C GLY A 40 -20.35 10.58 13.66
N SER A 41 -19.32 10.44 12.80
CA SER A 41 -19.34 10.98 11.44
C SER A 41 -19.89 9.98 10.41
N THR A 42 -19.92 10.36 9.13
CA THR A 42 -20.54 9.62 8.03
C THR A 42 -19.59 8.59 7.42
N ASP A 43 -20.12 7.63 6.64
CA ASP A 43 -19.33 6.65 5.89
C ASP A 43 -18.51 7.30 4.78
N LEU A 44 -19.01 8.39 4.18
CA LEU A 44 -18.22 9.21 3.27
C LEU A 44 -16.98 9.77 3.97
N ALA A 45 -17.10 10.23 5.24
CA ALA A 45 -15.97 10.71 6.02
C ALA A 45 -14.96 9.57 6.29
N VAL A 46 -15.42 8.34 6.55
CA VAL A 46 -14.54 7.16 6.65
C VAL A 46 -13.73 6.99 5.37
N GLY A 47 -14.38 7.03 4.22
CA GLY A 47 -13.72 6.91 2.91
C GLY A 47 -12.71 8.03 2.67
N ILE A 48 -13.08 9.30 2.94
CA ILE A 48 -12.18 10.46 2.77
C ILE A 48 -10.95 10.34 3.68
N VAL A 49 -11.16 10.08 4.97
CA VAL A 49 -10.08 9.91 5.95
C VAL A 49 -9.18 8.73 5.54
N SER A 50 -9.76 7.61 5.12
CA SER A 50 -8.99 6.43 4.70
C SER A 50 -8.14 6.71 3.45
N GLY A 51 -8.64 7.49 2.48
CA GLY A 51 -7.93 7.80 1.23
C GLY A 51 -6.97 8.99 1.31
N ALA A 52 -7.11 9.88 2.30
CA ALA A 52 -6.39 11.15 2.34
C ALA A 52 -4.86 11.01 2.29
N PHE A 53 -4.30 9.94 2.87
CA PHE A 53 -2.86 9.72 2.87
C PHE A 53 -2.27 9.54 1.47
N ALA A 54 -3.04 9.02 0.52
CA ALA A 54 -2.57 8.77 -0.83
C ALA A 54 -2.25 10.08 -1.60
N VAL A 55 -2.93 11.18 -1.28
CA VAL A 55 -2.70 12.50 -1.89
C VAL A 55 -1.26 12.95 -1.64
N THR A 56 -0.83 12.94 -0.40
CA THR A 56 0.53 13.35 -0.03
C THR A 56 1.55 12.23 -0.28
N GLY A 57 1.16 10.97 -0.19
CA GLY A 57 1.97 9.84 -0.62
C GLY A 57 2.47 10.04 -2.04
N LEU A 58 1.56 10.36 -2.97
CA LEU A 58 1.88 10.66 -4.36
C LEU A 58 2.73 11.93 -4.49
N ALA A 59 2.29 13.03 -3.86
CA ALA A 59 2.91 14.35 -4.01
C ALA A 59 4.36 14.40 -3.48
N PHE A 60 4.67 13.66 -2.42
CA PHE A 60 5.97 13.68 -1.77
C PHE A 60 7.00 12.69 -2.37
N ARG A 61 6.62 11.76 -3.27
CA ARG A 61 7.58 10.85 -3.92
C ARG A 61 8.68 11.56 -4.70
N PRO A 62 8.42 12.60 -5.53
CA PRO A 62 9.48 13.34 -6.20
C PRO A 62 10.41 14.07 -5.24
N LEU A 63 9.87 14.66 -4.17
CA LEU A 63 10.65 15.33 -3.14
C LEU A 63 11.53 14.33 -2.38
N ALA A 64 10.99 13.16 -2.04
CA ALA A 64 11.75 12.09 -1.40
C ALA A 64 12.93 11.62 -2.26
N GLY A 65 12.70 11.42 -3.56
CA GLY A 65 13.75 11.10 -4.52
C GLY A 65 14.82 12.19 -4.57
N HIS A 66 14.41 13.47 -4.66
CA HIS A 66 15.34 14.60 -4.68
C HIS A 66 16.20 14.68 -3.41
N ILE A 67 15.60 14.55 -2.23
CA ILE A 67 16.33 14.55 -0.95
C ILE A 67 17.28 13.34 -0.91
N ALA A 68 16.80 12.16 -1.27
CA ALA A 68 17.58 10.94 -1.29
C ALA A 68 18.81 11.04 -2.21
N ASP A 69 18.67 11.65 -3.39
CA ASP A 69 19.74 11.81 -4.38
C ASP A 69 20.76 12.90 -4.03
N ASN A 70 20.34 13.94 -3.29
CA ASN A 70 21.19 15.10 -3.01
C ASN A 70 21.72 15.15 -1.58
N ARG A 71 21.00 14.59 -0.61
CA ARG A 71 21.35 14.63 0.83
C ARG A 71 21.57 13.26 1.46
N GLY A 72 21.25 12.18 0.74
CA GLY A 72 21.41 10.80 1.19
C GLY A 72 20.09 10.10 1.49
N ARG A 73 20.11 8.77 1.35
CA ARG A 73 18.95 7.89 1.56
C ARG A 73 18.50 7.88 3.02
N ARG A 74 19.48 7.85 3.94
CA ARG A 74 19.25 7.86 5.40
C ARG A 74 18.47 9.09 5.84
N ILE A 75 18.85 10.28 5.37
CA ILE A 75 18.17 11.53 5.74
C ILE A 75 16.72 11.49 5.29
N ALA A 76 16.46 11.06 4.06
CA ALA A 76 15.10 10.96 3.53
C ALA A 76 14.25 9.93 4.30
N VAL A 77 14.79 8.75 4.63
CA VAL A 77 14.11 7.71 5.41
C VAL A 77 13.81 8.19 6.84
N VAL A 78 14.79 8.83 7.51
CA VAL A 78 14.60 9.40 8.86
C VAL A 78 13.54 10.48 8.86
N ALA A 79 13.61 11.43 7.90
CA ALA A 79 12.60 12.48 7.77
C ALA A 79 11.20 11.91 7.53
N GLY A 80 11.09 10.91 6.65
CA GLY A 80 9.81 10.22 6.41
C GLY A 80 9.27 9.52 7.65
N ALA A 81 10.11 8.75 8.36
CA ALA A 81 9.70 8.06 9.59
C ALA A 81 9.29 9.04 10.70
N LEU A 82 9.99 10.16 10.86
CA LEU A 82 9.59 11.22 11.81
C LEU A 82 8.27 11.87 11.39
N THR A 83 8.06 12.11 10.10
CA THR A 83 6.78 12.64 9.59
C THR A 83 5.63 11.66 9.86
N SER A 84 5.84 10.35 9.68
CA SER A 84 4.84 9.33 10.06
C SER A 84 4.61 9.28 11.58
N ALA A 85 5.65 9.47 12.39
CA ALA A 85 5.49 9.55 13.86
C ALA A 85 4.65 10.78 14.27
N VAL A 86 4.87 11.94 13.63
CA VAL A 86 4.03 13.13 13.82
C VAL A 86 2.56 12.84 13.48
N ALA A 87 2.29 12.08 12.42
CA ALA A 87 0.92 11.65 12.10
C ALA A 87 0.28 10.87 13.25
N GLY A 88 1.02 9.95 13.87
CA GLY A 88 0.56 9.21 15.05
C GLY A 88 0.26 10.13 16.25
N VAL A 89 1.06 11.18 16.46
CA VAL A 89 0.80 12.19 17.50
C VAL A 89 -0.44 13.03 17.17
N LEU A 90 -0.64 13.38 15.90
CA LEU A 90 -1.79 14.17 15.47
C LEU A 90 -3.14 13.46 15.69
N TYR A 91 -3.17 12.12 15.74
CA TYR A 91 -4.40 11.39 16.10
C TYR A 91 -4.91 11.67 17.53
N PHE A 92 -4.06 12.14 18.44
CA PHE A 92 -4.47 12.55 19.78
C PHE A 92 -5.21 13.89 19.82
N VAL A 93 -5.11 14.69 18.75
CA VAL A 93 -5.75 16.00 18.69
C VAL A 93 -7.24 15.82 18.42
N PRO A 94 -8.15 16.26 19.34
CA PRO A 94 -9.58 16.05 19.21
C PRO A 94 -10.22 17.05 18.24
N ALA A 95 -9.72 17.11 17.00
CA ALA A 95 -10.18 18.03 15.96
C ALA A 95 -11.15 17.36 14.96
N GLY A 96 -11.77 16.24 15.35
CA GLY A 96 -12.74 15.53 14.53
C GLY A 96 -12.17 15.05 13.18
N VAL A 97 -13.04 14.97 12.15
CA VAL A 97 -12.66 14.53 10.81
C VAL A 97 -11.54 15.39 10.19
N PRO A 98 -11.54 16.74 10.29
CA PRO A 98 -10.44 17.56 9.75
C PRO A 98 -9.09 17.21 10.37
N GLY A 99 -9.03 16.98 11.69
CA GLY A 99 -7.79 16.57 12.37
C GLY A 99 -7.26 15.22 11.87
N LEU A 100 -8.16 14.26 11.66
CA LEU A 100 -7.80 12.96 11.09
C LEU A 100 -7.28 13.08 9.66
N ILE A 101 -7.90 13.93 8.83
CA ILE A 101 -7.41 14.19 7.46
C ILE A 101 -5.99 14.75 7.52
N VAL A 102 -5.72 15.74 8.37
CA VAL A 102 -4.37 16.30 8.54
C VAL A 102 -3.38 15.22 8.97
N ALA A 103 -3.72 14.41 9.97
CA ALA A 103 -2.88 13.28 10.40
C ALA A 103 -2.58 12.31 9.25
N ARG A 104 -3.60 11.96 8.44
CA ARG A 104 -3.45 11.08 7.26
C ARG A 104 -2.59 11.70 6.16
N LEU A 105 -2.65 13.00 5.96
CA LEU A 105 -1.76 13.72 5.04
C LEU A 105 -0.30 13.65 5.50
N PHE A 106 -0.03 13.84 6.80
CA PHE A 106 1.32 13.63 7.34
C PHE A 106 1.79 12.18 7.18
N LEU A 107 0.90 11.21 7.45
CA LEU A 107 1.21 9.80 7.27
C LEU A 107 1.61 9.49 5.82
N GLY A 108 0.85 9.96 4.84
CA GLY A 108 1.13 9.73 3.43
C GLY A 108 2.46 10.35 3.00
N ALA A 109 2.75 11.59 3.42
CA ALA A 109 4.02 12.23 3.15
C ALA A 109 5.20 11.41 3.72
N GLY A 110 5.08 10.96 4.98
CA GLY A 110 6.10 10.14 5.64
C GLY A 110 6.32 8.80 4.96
N GLU A 111 5.25 8.07 4.69
CA GLU A 111 5.31 6.76 4.01
C GLU A 111 5.84 6.86 2.58
N GLY A 112 5.41 7.88 1.82
CA GLY A 112 5.94 8.17 0.49
C GLY A 112 7.46 8.39 0.50
N MET A 113 7.98 9.08 1.53
CA MET A 113 9.41 9.30 1.71
C MET A 113 10.15 8.02 2.11
N VAL A 114 9.66 7.28 3.10
CA VAL A 114 10.26 6.01 3.56
C VAL A 114 10.30 5.00 2.42
N PHE A 115 9.20 4.82 1.70
CA PHE A 115 9.12 3.87 0.60
C PHE A 115 10.06 4.22 -0.54
N THR A 116 10.06 5.49 -0.99
CA THR A 116 10.86 5.94 -2.14
C THR A 116 12.36 5.88 -1.81
N ALA A 117 12.77 6.46 -0.69
CA ALA A 117 14.17 6.49 -0.29
C ALA A 117 14.67 5.10 0.16
N GLY A 118 13.82 4.31 0.85
CA GLY A 118 14.15 2.97 1.29
C GLY A 118 14.36 2.00 0.12
N SER A 119 13.51 2.04 -0.90
CA SER A 119 13.68 1.23 -2.11
C SER A 119 14.97 1.58 -2.86
N ALA A 120 15.28 2.87 -3.00
CA ALA A 120 16.54 3.33 -3.58
C ALA A 120 17.75 2.88 -2.75
N TRP A 121 17.64 2.95 -1.41
CA TRP A 121 18.72 2.50 -0.53
C TRP A 121 18.99 1.00 -0.67
N VAL A 122 17.94 0.19 -0.76
CA VAL A 122 18.07 -1.27 -1.02
C VAL A 122 18.76 -1.54 -2.34
N VAL A 123 18.46 -0.78 -3.41
CA VAL A 123 19.14 -0.90 -4.71
C VAL A 123 20.63 -0.58 -4.59
N ASP A 124 20.99 0.47 -3.82
CA ASP A 124 22.38 0.87 -3.60
C ASP A 124 23.19 -0.17 -2.78
N LEU A 125 22.51 -0.86 -1.86
CA LEU A 125 23.11 -1.94 -1.05
C LEU A 125 23.24 -3.26 -1.81
N ALA A 126 22.46 -3.45 -2.87
CA ALA A 126 22.33 -4.70 -3.60
C ALA A 126 23.48 -4.90 -4.62
N PRO A 127 24.15 -6.08 -4.65
CA PRO A 127 24.98 -6.47 -5.77
C PRO A 127 24.17 -6.49 -7.07
N PRO A 128 24.77 -6.12 -8.24
CA PRO A 128 24.06 -6.02 -9.51
C PRO A 128 23.26 -7.28 -9.89
N ASP A 129 23.83 -8.46 -9.60
CA ASP A 129 23.26 -9.79 -9.86
C ASP A 129 22.08 -10.16 -8.94
N ARG A 130 21.84 -9.40 -7.85
CA ARG A 130 20.82 -9.71 -6.83
C ARG A 130 19.81 -8.59 -6.59
N ARG A 131 19.88 -7.49 -7.33
CA ARG A 131 19.00 -6.32 -7.15
C ARG A 131 17.53 -6.69 -7.17
N GLY A 132 17.09 -7.44 -8.17
CA GLY A 132 15.69 -7.87 -8.29
C GLY A 132 15.21 -8.68 -7.08
N ARG A 133 16.05 -9.63 -6.60
CA ARG A 133 15.72 -10.43 -5.41
C ARG A 133 15.60 -9.58 -4.14
N LEU A 134 16.50 -8.62 -3.93
CA LEU A 134 16.48 -7.77 -2.74
C LEU A 134 15.32 -6.77 -2.77
N ILE A 135 14.96 -6.24 -3.94
CA ILE A 135 13.75 -5.42 -4.10
C ILE A 135 12.50 -6.25 -3.80
N GLY A 136 12.43 -7.50 -4.28
CA GLY A 136 11.33 -8.42 -3.95
C GLY A 136 11.22 -8.69 -2.45
N LEU A 137 12.34 -8.95 -1.78
CA LEU A 137 12.39 -9.12 -0.33
C LEU A 137 11.98 -7.83 0.42
N TYR A 138 12.40 -6.65 -0.08
CA TYR A 138 11.96 -5.38 0.49
C TYR A 138 10.44 -5.18 0.41
N GLY A 139 9.82 -5.63 -0.68
CA GLY A 139 8.36 -5.67 -0.79
C GLY A 139 7.67 -6.49 0.29
N LEU A 140 8.34 -7.52 0.85
CA LEU A 140 7.81 -8.29 1.98
C LEU A 140 7.73 -7.47 3.26
N ALA A 141 8.61 -6.48 3.48
CA ALA A 141 8.54 -5.59 4.63
C ALA A 141 7.19 -4.86 4.70
N ILE A 142 6.71 -4.40 3.53
CA ILE A 142 5.43 -3.69 3.39
C ILE A 142 4.29 -4.61 3.82
N TRP A 143 4.19 -5.75 3.17
CA TRP A 143 3.06 -6.67 3.39
C TRP A 143 3.11 -7.36 4.75
N SER A 144 4.31 -7.60 5.30
CA SER A 144 4.46 -8.11 6.67
C SER A 144 3.95 -7.08 7.70
N GLY A 145 4.28 -5.80 7.52
CA GLY A 145 3.75 -4.73 8.37
C GLY A 145 2.21 -4.63 8.26
N LEU A 146 1.68 -4.60 7.04
CA LEU A 146 0.24 -4.56 6.80
C LEU A 146 -0.50 -5.83 7.28
N SER A 147 0.16 -7.00 7.28
CA SER A 147 -0.42 -8.26 7.77
C SER A 147 -0.49 -8.33 9.30
N LEU A 148 0.60 -7.91 9.96
CA LEU A 148 0.72 -7.98 11.41
C LEU A 148 0.07 -6.78 12.11
N GLY A 149 -0.03 -5.63 11.42
CA GLY A 149 -0.59 -4.40 11.98
C GLY A 149 -2.03 -4.52 12.47
N PRO A 150 -2.99 -4.99 11.64
CA PRO A 150 -4.39 -5.06 12.02
C PRO A 150 -4.65 -5.88 13.29
N PRO A 151 -4.15 -7.11 13.46
CA PRO A 151 -4.33 -7.85 14.70
C PRO A 151 -3.66 -7.18 15.90
N ILE A 152 -2.53 -6.49 15.72
CA ILE A 152 -1.88 -5.73 16.79
C ILE A 152 -2.74 -4.53 17.19
N GLY A 153 -3.26 -3.77 16.22
CA GLY A 153 -4.15 -2.63 16.47
C GLY A 153 -5.42 -3.05 17.21
N GLU A 154 -6.03 -4.15 16.79
CA GLU A 154 -7.22 -4.71 17.45
C GLU A 154 -6.92 -5.19 18.87
N LEU A 155 -5.79 -5.90 19.07
CA LEU A 155 -5.35 -6.33 20.39
C LEU A 155 -5.14 -5.16 21.34
N ILE A 156 -4.48 -4.09 20.88
CA ILE A 156 -4.27 -2.86 21.68
C ILE A 156 -5.61 -2.20 21.99
N LEU A 157 -6.51 -2.09 21.00
CA LEU A 157 -7.83 -1.47 21.21
C LEU A 157 -8.67 -2.24 22.23
N HIS A 158 -8.71 -3.57 22.13
CA HIS A 158 -9.47 -4.40 23.08
C HIS A 158 -8.85 -4.46 24.48
N ALA A 159 -7.52 -4.40 24.58
CA ALA A 159 -6.84 -4.42 25.86
C ALA A 159 -6.79 -3.05 26.54
N SER A 160 -7.00 -1.96 25.81
CA SER A 160 -6.80 -0.60 26.33
C SER A 160 -7.76 0.42 25.68
N SER A 161 -7.29 1.21 24.72
CA SER A 161 -8.05 2.33 24.17
C SER A 161 -7.56 2.76 22.77
N PHE A 162 -8.30 3.67 22.12
CA PHE A 162 -7.88 4.31 20.87
C PHE A 162 -6.54 5.05 21.03
N GLU A 163 -6.34 5.73 22.15
CA GLU A 163 -5.12 6.51 22.43
C GLU A 163 -3.88 5.61 22.45
N MET A 164 -3.98 4.39 22.95
CA MET A 164 -2.85 3.44 22.91
C MET A 164 -2.54 2.96 21.50
N VAL A 165 -3.55 2.87 20.61
CA VAL A 165 -3.31 2.61 19.19
C VAL A 165 -2.60 3.80 18.54
N TRP A 166 -2.97 5.04 18.89
CA TRP A 166 -2.29 6.26 18.43
C TRP A 166 -0.85 6.34 18.95
N ALA A 167 -0.62 5.99 20.22
CA ALA A 167 0.72 5.90 20.79
C ALA A 167 1.60 4.88 20.04
N PHE A 168 1.04 3.72 19.71
CA PHE A 168 1.72 2.72 18.88
C PHE A 168 1.99 3.24 17.46
N ALA A 169 1.01 3.92 16.83
CA ALA A 169 1.15 4.52 15.51
C ALA A 169 2.22 5.63 15.46
N ALA A 170 2.47 6.32 16.57
CA ALA A 170 3.58 7.27 16.71
C ALA A 170 4.90 6.57 17.04
N GLY A 171 4.89 5.63 17.98
CA GLY A 171 6.09 4.99 18.54
C GLY A 171 6.82 4.07 17.56
N ALA A 172 6.08 3.30 16.74
CA ALA A 172 6.70 2.36 15.81
C ALA A 172 7.53 3.08 14.73
N PRO A 173 7.03 4.13 14.01
CA PRO A 173 7.85 4.90 13.10
C PRO A 173 9.00 5.66 13.80
N LEU A 174 8.80 6.14 15.03
CA LEU A 174 9.85 6.78 15.80
C LEU A 174 11.01 5.82 16.10
N LEU A 175 10.70 4.58 16.49
CA LEU A 175 11.69 3.52 16.63
C LEU A 175 12.37 3.25 15.29
N GLY A 176 11.62 3.24 14.18
CA GLY A 176 12.15 3.14 12.82
C GLY A 176 13.16 4.24 12.52
N ALA A 177 12.85 5.50 12.85
CA ALA A 177 13.77 6.63 12.68
C ALA A 177 15.07 6.44 13.49
N ALA A 178 14.96 6.00 14.76
CA ALA A 178 16.12 5.72 15.62
C ALA A 178 17.01 4.59 15.07
N ILE A 179 16.41 3.55 14.48
CA ILE A 179 17.15 2.48 13.79
C ILE A 179 17.81 3.02 12.53
N ALA A 180 17.09 3.81 11.71
CA ALA A 180 17.61 4.36 10.46
C ALA A 180 18.87 5.24 10.68
N LEU A 181 18.91 6.01 11.78
CA LEU A 181 20.06 6.83 12.15
C LEU A 181 21.34 6.01 12.37
N ARG A 182 21.22 4.72 12.74
CA ARG A 182 22.36 3.83 13.01
C ARG A 182 22.79 2.99 11.80
N ILE A 183 22.01 3.02 10.70
CA ILE A 183 22.37 2.28 9.50
C ILE A 183 23.52 3.01 8.78
N PRO A 184 24.65 2.33 8.50
CA PRO A 184 25.76 2.93 7.78
C PRO A 184 25.36 3.23 6.33
N GLU A 185 25.61 4.45 5.90
CA GLU A 185 25.39 4.89 4.52
C GLU A 185 26.70 5.36 3.89
N ARG A 186 26.94 4.92 2.65
CA ARG A 186 27.95 5.50 1.77
C ARG A 186 27.22 6.36 0.74
N PHE A 187 27.14 7.64 1.04
CA PHE A 187 26.46 8.58 0.15
C PHE A 187 27.45 9.18 -0.85
N THR A 188 27.09 9.14 -2.13
CA THR A 188 27.74 9.89 -3.21
C THR A 188 26.63 10.69 -3.89
N PRO A 189 26.70 12.03 -3.90
CA PRO A 189 25.70 12.84 -4.59
C PRO A 189 25.57 12.43 -6.05
N ALA A 190 24.36 12.44 -6.56
CA ALA A 190 24.11 12.20 -7.98
C ALA A 190 24.83 13.27 -8.81
N ALA A 191 25.50 12.86 -9.91
CA ALA A 191 26.15 13.79 -10.81
C ALA A 191 25.15 14.82 -11.34
N ALA A 192 25.47 16.11 -11.19
CA ALA A 192 24.67 17.19 -11.73
C ALA A 192 24.61 17.05 -13.27
N GLY A 193 23.41 17.13 -13.85
CA GLY A 193 23.23 17.18 -15.31
C GLY A 193 22.60 15.96 -15.97
N ARG A 194 22.02 15.00 -15.23
CA ARG A 194 21.15 13.99 -15.87
C ARG A 194 19.91 14.69 -16.44
N ASP A 195 19.84 14.70 -17.77
CA ASP A 195 18.64 15.12 -18.49
C ASP A 195 17.47 14.24 -18.01
N ARG A 196 16.61 14.85 -17.20
CA ARG A 196 15.39 14.21 -16.70
C ARG A 196 14.37 14.34 -17.83
N GLY A 197 14.36 13.44 -18.79
CA GLY A 197 13.34 13.37 -19.83
C GLY A 197 11.90 13.53 -19.27
N PRO A 198 10.85 13.37 -20.06
CA PRO A 198 9.48 13.63 -19.60
C PRO A 198 9.18 12.86 -18.30
N LEU A 199 8.62 13.57 -17.29
CA LEU A 199 8.32 13.04 -15.96
C LEU A 199 7.23 11.96 -15.98
N VAL A 200 6.46 11.88 -17.05
CA VAL A 200 5.35 10.94 -17.24
C VAL A 200 5.61 10.05 -18.44
N ALA A 201 5.51 8.75 -18.26
CA ALA A 201 5.60 7.77 -19.33
C ALA A 201 4.20 7.39 -19.82
N ARG A 202 3.91 7.66 -21.09
CA ARG A 202 2.58 7.40 -21.70
C ARG A 202 2.27 5.90 -21.72
N GLU A 203 3.27 5.07 -21.87
CA GLU A 203 3.19 3.62 -21.86
C GLU A 203 2.63 3.06 -20.55
N SER A 204 2.76 3.84 -19.47
CA SER A 204 2.26 3.48 -18.14
C SER A 204 0.80 3.85 -17.88
N LEU A 205 0.18 4.68 -18.74
CA LEU A 205 -1.16 5.23 -18.47
C LEU A 205 -2.23 4.14 -18.45
N LEU A 206 -2.29 3.29 -19.45
CA LEU A 206 -3.31 2.24 -19.53
C LEU A 206 -3.11 1.13 -18.49
N PRO A 207 -1.89 0.56 -18.32
CA PRO A 207 -1.62 -0.37 -17.21
C PRO A 207 -1.84 0.28 -15.83
N GLY A 208 -1.49 1.56 -15.68
CA GLY A 208 -1.71 2.31 -14.45
C GLY A 208 -3.18 2.49 -14.13
N PHE A 209 -4.00 2.90 -15.10
CA PHE A 209 -5.45 3.01 -14.92
C PHE A 209 -6.09 1.65 -14.57
N THR A 210 -5.64 0.56 -15.21
CA THR A 210 -6.06 -0.79 -14.85
C THR A 210 -5.71 -1.12 -13.40
N LEU A 211 -4.50 -0.74 -12.94
CA LEU A 211 -4.08 -0.88 -11.55
C LEU A 211 -4.97 -0.07 -10.60
N SER A 212 -5.27 1.20 -10.94
CA SER A 212 -6.13 2.05 -10.10
C SER A 212 -7.49 1.40 -9.84
N LEU A 213 -8.09 0.78 -10.85
CA LEU A 213 -9.36 0.07 -10.68
C LEU A 213 -9.25 -1.14 -9.75
N GLY A 214 -8.20 -1.96 -9.88
CA GLY A 214 -7.96 -3.08 -8.95
C GLY A 214 -7.69 -2.62 -7.52
N VAL A 215 -7.01 -1.49 -7.34
CA VAL A 215 -6.71 -0.95 -6.00
C VAL A 215 -7.96 -0.46 -5.27
N VAL A 216 -9.08 -0.19 -5.95
CA VAL A 216 -10.37 0.12 -5.29
C VAL A 216 -10.83 -1.02 -4.37
N GLY A 217 -10.53 -2.28 -4.72
CA GLY A 217 -10.76 -3.42 -3.82
C GLY A 217 -10.01 -3.31 -2.50
N PHE A 218 -8.74 -2.94 -2.54
CA PHE A 218 -7.96 -2.68 -1.33
C PHE A 218 -8.53 -1.48 -0.53
N ALA A 219 -9.01 -0.43 -1.20
CA ALA A 219 -9.66 0.70 -0.54
C ALA A 219 -10.94 0.28 0.19
N ALA A 220 -11.78 -0.57 -0.41
CA ALA A 220 -12.98 -1.11 0.23
C ALA A 220 -12.64 -1.97 1.46
N VAL A 221 -11.68 -2.89 1.33
CA VAL A 221 -11.25 -3.74 2.44
C VAL A 221 -10.65 -2.93 3.57
N SER A 222 -9.77 -1.97 3.28
CA SER A 222 -9.10 -1.17 4.31
C SER A 222 -10.03 -0.22 5.07
N ALA A 223 -11.09 0.28 4.41
CA ALA A 223 -12.00 1.25 5.01
C ALA A 223 -13.27 0.62 5.61
N PHE A 224 -13.80 -0.45 4.99
CA PHE A 224 -15.15 -0.93 5.31
C PHE A 224 -15.24 -2.40 5.73
N LEU A 225 -14.17 -3.22 5.60
CA LEU A 225 -14.22 -4.63 5.97
C LEU A 225 -14.67 -4.83 7.42
N VAL A 226 -14.05 -4.10 8.35
CA VAL A 226 -14.33 -4.21 9.79
C VAL A 226 -15.76 -3.77 10.07
N LEU A 227 -16.20 -2.64 9.50
CA LEU A 227 -17.55 -2.11 9.69
C LEU A 227 -18.61 -3.04 9.13
N LEU A 228 -18.41 -3.64 7.94
CA LEU A 228 -19.32 -4.61 7.34
C LEU A 228 -19.47 -5.85 8.23
N LEU A 229 -18.35 -6.39 8.74
CA LEU A 229 -18.40 -7.61 9.54
C LEU A 229 -18.97 -7.35 10.93
N ASP A 230 -18.74 -6.17 11.51
CA ASP A 230 -19.34 -5.75 12.78
C ASP A 230 -20.86 -5.52 12.63
N GLU A 231 -21.32 -4.83 11.57
CA GLU A 231 -22.75 -4.63 11.27
C GLU A 231 -23.50 -5.95 11.15
N ARG A 232 -22.88 -6.98 10.56
CA ARG A 232 -23.45 -8.32 10.40
C ARG A 232 -23.32 -9.20 11.65
N GLY A 233 -22.70 -8.72 12.72
CA GLY A 233 -22.44 -9.50 13.93
C GLY A 233 -21.43 -10.63 13.73
N ILE A 234 -20.67 -10.63 12.61
CA ILE A 234 -19.67 -11.66 12.30
C ILE A 234 -18.39 -11.43 13.11
N GLY A 235 -17.99 -10.16 13.31
CA GLY A 235 -16.72 -9.81 13.93
C GLY A 235 -15.50 -10.27 13.11
N HIS A 236 -14.36 -10.45 13.76
CA HIS A 236 -13.12 -10.98 13.16
C HIS A 236 -12.53 -10.12 12.01
N GLY A 237 -12.90 -8.85 11.88
CA GLY A 237 -12.48 -7.98 10.78
C GLY A 237 -10.97 -7.82 10.67
N ALA A 238 -10.27 -7.64 11.80
CA ALA A 238 -8.80 -7.55 11.81
C ALA A 238 -8.13 -8.87 11.38
N ALA A 239 -8.65 -10.02 11.84
CA ALA A 239 -8.15 -11.32 11.42
C ALA A 239 -8.39 -11.58 9.94
N THR A 240 -9.55 -11.16 9.42
CA THR A 240 -9.89 -11.25 8.00
C THR A 240 -8.94 -10.38 7.15
N PHE A 241 -8.64 -9.14 7.58
CA PHE A 241 -7.67 -8.29 6.91
C PHE A 241 -6.25 -8.90 6.99
N ALA A 242 -5.85 -9.44 8.14
CA ALA A 242 -4.56 -10.11 8.30
C ALA A 242 -4.44 -11.33 7.37
N ALA A 243 -5.51 -12.11 7.19
CA ALA A 243 -5.55 -13.23 6.25
C ALA A 243 -5.35 -12.77 4.81
N PHE A 244 -6.01 -11.67 4.39
CA PHE A 244 -5.77 -11.01 3.09
C PHE A 244 -4.27 -10.70 2.92
N ALA A 245 -3.68 -9.95 3.85
CA ALA A 245 -2.31 -9.48 3.74
C ALA A 245 -1.28 -10.64 3.84
N ALA A 246 -1.56 -11.63 4.69
CA ALA A 246 -0.73 -12.84 4.79
C ALA A 246 -0.76 -13.65 3.48
N THR A 247 -1.92 -13.74 2.83
CA THR A 247 -2.04 -14.43 1.54
C THR A 247 -1.29 -13.67 0.43
N VAL A 248 -1.30 -12.33 0.45
CA VAL A 248 -0.47 -11.52 -0.47
C VAL A 248 1.01 -11.90 -0.32
N VAL A 249 1.50 -12.02 0.92
CA VAL A 249 2.90 -12.44 1.20
C VAL A 249 3.15 -13.86 0.71
N LEU A 250 2.28 -14.79 1.07
CA LEU A 250 2.42 -16.23 0.74
C LEU A 250 2.46 -16.45 -0.79
N VAL A 251 1.49 -15.88 -1.51
CA VAL A 251 1.43 -16.02 -2.98
C VAL A 251 2.63 -15.35 -3.64
N ARG A 252 3.12 -14.22 -3.11
CA ARG A 252 4.33 -13.57 -3.62
C ARG A 252 5.59 -14.42 -3.44
N LEU A 253 5.68 -15.17 -2.34
CA LEU A 253 6.80 -16.06 -2.08
C LEU A 253 6.76 -17.34 -2.92
N LEU A 254 5.56 -17.92 -3.12
CA LEU A 254 5.39 -19.23 -3.75
C LEU A 254 5.10 -19.15 -5.25
N GLY A 255 4.44 -18.09 -5.71
CA GLY A 255 3.94 -17.89 -7.07
C GLY A 255 4.38 -16.58 -7.71
N GLY A 256 5.44 -15.95 -7.20
CA GLY A 256 5.91 -14.66 -7.71
C GLY A 256 6.34 -14.68 -9.19
N ASP A 257 6.62 -15.82 -9.75
CA ASP A 257 6.97 -16.05 -11.15
C ASP A 257 5.75 -16.38 -12.07
N LEU A 258 4.55 -16.38 -11.51
CA LEU A 258 3.33 -16.70 -12.27
C LEU A 258 3.14 -15.78 -13.51
N PRO A 259 3.35 -14.45 -13.43
CA PRO A 259 3.25 -13.59 -14.61
C PRO A 259 4.28 -13.92 -15.70
N ASP A 260 5.46 -14.43 -15.32
CA ASP A 260 6.50 -14.85 -16.28
C ASP A 260 6.12 -16.16 -16.98
N ARG A 261 5.47 -17.08 -16.25
CA ARG A 261 5.09 -18.41 -16.77
C ARG A 261 3.90 -18.37 -17.73
N ILE A 262 2.81 -17.68 -17.36
CA ILE A 262 1.55 -17.67 -18.14
C ILE A 262 1.41 -16.41 -19.00
N GLY A 263 2.33 -15.46 -18.85
CA GLY A 263 2.31 -14.17 -19.51
C GLY A 263 1.62 -13.08 -18.66
N PRO A 264 2.12 -11.82 -18.74
CA PRO A 264 1.65 -10.76 -17.86
C PRO A 264 0.20 -10.32 -18.15
N VAL A 265 -0.27 -10.33 -19.40
CA VAL A 265 -1.65 -9.95 -19.73
C VAL A 265 -2.67 -10.99 -19.28
N PRO A 266 -2.53 -12.30 -19.59
CA PRO A 266 -3.42 -13.32 -19.03
C PRO A 266 -3.44 -13.33 -17.50
N CYS A 267 -2.26 -13.15 -16.87
CA CYS A 267 -2.16 -13.08 -15.42
C CYS A 267 -2.94 -11.87 -14.83
N ALA A 268 -2.81 -10.67 -15.43
CA ALA A 268 -3.55 -9.50 -15.01
C ALA A 268 -5.08 -9.68 -15.14
N ILE A 269 -5.55 -10.27 -16.24
CA ILE A 269 -6.98 -10.58 -16.44
C ILE A 269 -7.46 -11.57 -15.37
N GLY A 270 -6.74 -12.69 -15.19
CA GLY A 270 -7.08 -13.70 -14.18
C GLY A 270 -7.09 -13.13 -12.76
N ALA A 271 -6.07 -12.32 -12.41
CA ALA A 271 -5.99 -11.65 -11.12
C ALA A 271 -7.21 -10.74 -10.88
N SER A 272 -7.59 -9.90 -11.86
CA SER A 272 -8.75 -9.01 -11.71
C SER A 272 -10.07 -9.78 -11.54
N LEU A 273 -10.24 -10.90 -12.24
CA LEU A 273 -11.44 -11.74 -12.10
C LEU A 273 -11.49 -12.46 -10.74
N VAL A 274 -10.35 -12.98 -10.27
CA VAL A 274 -10.24 -13.65 -8.96
C VAL A 274 -10.40 -12.62 -7.83
N GLU A 275 -9.91 -11.39 -8.01
CA GLU A 275 -10.14 -10.27 -7.10
C GLU A 275 -11.63 -9.95 -6.98
N ALA A 276 -12.33 -9.83 -8.10
CA ALA A 276 -13.78 -9.61 -8.12
C ALA A 276 -14.54 -10.73 -7.38
N LEU A 277 -14.13 -11.99 -7.56
CA LEU A 277 -14.70 -13.13 -6.83
C LEU A 277 -14.45 -13.01 -5.32
N GLY A 278 -13.22 -12.70 -4.89
CA GLY A 278 -12.88 -12.52 -3.48
C GLY A 278 -13.70 -11.41 -2.81
N LEU A 279 -13.84 -10.27 -3.50
CA LEU A 279 -14.67 -9.14 -3.03
C LEU A 279 -16.15 -9.50 -2.95
N ALA A 280 -16.69 -10.25 -3.93
CA ALA A 280 -18.07 -10.72 -3.89
C ALA A 280 -18.30 -11.70 -2.73
N LEU A 281 -17.36 -12.59 -2.45
CA LEU A 281 -17.42 -13.50 -1.29
C LEU A 281 -17.43 -12.73 0.04
N ILE A 282 -16.65 -11.64 0.15
CA ILE A 282 -16.69 -10.76 1.33
C ILE A 282 -18.06 -10.06 1.40
N ALA A 283 -18.54 -9.49 0.30
CA ALA A 283 -19.82 -8.79 0.22
C ALA A 283 -20.99 -9.66 0.66
N THR A 284 -20.96 -10.95 0.37
CA THR A 284 -22.05 -11.90 0.68
C THR A 284 -21.76 -12.78 1.89
N ALA A 285 -20.67 -12.54 2.63
CA ALA A 285 -20.28 -13.38 3.75
C ALA A 285 -21.35 -13.39 4.85
N SER A 286 -21.74 -14.59 5.28
CA SER A 286 -22.68 -14.83 6.38
C SER A 286 -22.02 -15.36 7.65
N GLY A 287 -20.69 -15.49 7.65
CA GLY A 287 -19.90 -15.95 8.78
C GLY A 287 -18.39 -15.72 8.60
N PRO A 288 -17.59 -15.88 9.67
CA PRO A 288 -16.16 -15.55 9.66
C PRO A 288 -15.37 -16.38 8.65
N ALA A 289 -15.70 -17.66 8.48
CA ALA A 289 -15.01 -18.54 7.53
C ALA A 289 -15.16 -18.05 6.06
N ALA A 290 -16.37 -17.62 5.68
CA ALA A 290 -16.65 -17.10 4.34
C ALA A 290 -15.92 -15.76 4.10
N ALA A 291 -15.92 -14.87 5.10
CA ALA A 291 -15.23 -13.59 5.02
C ALA A 291 -13.72 -13.80 4.88
N ILE A 292 -13.11 -14.67 5.70
CA ILE A 292 -11.69 -15.01 5.64
C ILE A 292 -11.35 -15.65 4.29
N ALA A 293 -12.14 -16.60 3.81
CA ALA A 293 -11.92 -17.24 2.52
C ALA A 293 -11.98 -16.22 1.37
N GLY A 294 -12.96 -15.31 1.35
CA GLY A 294 -13.04 -14.23 0.39
C GLY A 294 -11.82 -13.30 0.43
N ALA A 295 -11.36 -12.95 1.62
CA ALA A 295 -10.16 -12.13 1.83
C ALA A 295 -8.88 -12.84 1.33
N MET A 296 -8.75 -14.14 1.56
CA MET A 296 -7.63 -14.94 1.04
C MET A 296 -7.66 -15.02 -0.49
N VAL A 297 -8.82 -15.26 -1.10
CA VAL A 297 -8.98 -15.27 -2.56
C VAL A 297 -8.57 -13.92 -3.14
N MET A 298 -9.07 -12.82 -2.57
CA MET A 298 -8.69 -11.48 -2.99
C MET A 298 -7.18 -11.24 -2.81
N GLY A 299 -6.60 -11.64 -1.68
CA GLY A 299 -5.18 -11.46 -1.39
C GLY A 299 -4.28 -12.17 -2.40
N GLY A 300 -4.65 -13.38 -2.80
CA GLY A 300 -3.94 -14.13 -3.85
C GLY A 300 -3.94 -13.41 -5.19
N ALA A 301 -5.09 -12.91 -5.60
CA ALA A 301 -5.25 -12.13 -6.82
C ALA A 301 -4.44 -10.83 -6.79
N TYR A 302 -4.59 -10.08 -5.71
CA TYR A 302 -3.93 -8.79 -5.52
C TYR A 302 -2.40 -8.90 -5.54
N SER A 303 -1.84 -10.01 -5.03
CA SER A 303 -0.41 -10.28 -5.06
C SER A 303 0.18 -10.33 -6.47
N THR A 304 -0.60 -10.75 -7.46
CA THR A 304 -0.14 -10.97 -8.85
C THR A 304 -0.49 -9.82 -9.79
N LEU A 305 -1.50 -9.00 -9.48
CA LEU A 305 -1.97 -7.91 -10.34
C LEU A 305 -0.88 -6.86 -10.59
N TYR A 306 -0.29 -6.30 -9.53
CA TYR A 306 0.75 -5.28 -9.64
C TYR A 306 1.97 -5.76 -10.43
N PRO A 307 2.59 -6.93 -10.13
CA PRO A 307 3.73 -7.42 -10.90
C PRO A 307 3.39 -7.67 -12.38
N SER A 308 2.21 -8.20 -12.68
CA SER A 308 1.77 -8.45 -14.06
C SER A 308 1.70 -7.15 -14.88
N LEU A 309 1.07 -6.12 -14.33
CA LEU A 309 0.95 -4.81 -14.99
C LEU A 309 2.31 -4.09 -15.08
N ALA A 310 3.16 -4.21 -14.06
CA ALA A 310 4.52 -3.67 -14.07
C ALA A 310 5.39 -4.29 -15.18
N LEU A 311 5.29 -5.61 -15.39
CA LEU A 311 5.99 -6.29 -16.50
C LEU A 311 5.54 -5.79 -17.87
N ILE A 312 4.25 -5.47 -18.04
CA ILE A 312 3.74 -4.89 -19.28
C ILE A 312 4.39 -3.52 -19.52
N VAL A 313 4.44 -2.66 -18.48
CA VAL A 313 5.07 -1.34 -18.56
C VAL A 313 6.55 -1.44 -18.91
N VAL A 314 7.30 -2.29 -18.19
CA VAL A 314 8.75 -2.44 -18.40
C VAL A 314 9.06 -2.99 -19.79
N GLY A 315 8.20 -3.86 -20.33
CA GLY A 315 8.35 -4.41 -21.67
C GLY A 315 8.10 -3.42 -22.82
N GLN A 316 7.49 -2.26 -22.54
CA GLN A 316 7.14 -1.23 -23.54
C GLN A 316 8.15 -0.08 -23.58
N VAL A 317 9.12 -0.02 -22.67
CA VAL A 317 10.06 1.10 -22.58
C VAL A 317 11.51 0.62 -22.59
N PRO A 318 12.44 1.41 -23.17
CA PRO A 318 13.87 1.11 -23.10
C PRO A 318 14.36 1.17 -21.65
N GLU A 319 15.50 0.54 -21.39
CA GLU A 319 16.02 0.33 -20.03
C GLU A 319 16.24 1.63 -19.27
N GLU A 320 16.69 2.67 -19.96
CA GLU A 320 16.96 4.01 -19.41
C GLU A 320 15.71 4.71 -18.88
N ARG A 321 14.53 4.38 -19.44
CA ARG A 321 13.24 4.98 -19.10
C ARG A 321 12.40 4.15 -18.11
N ARG A 322 12.83 2.94 -17.76
CA ARG A 322 12.08 2.06 -16.85
C ARG A 322 11.77 2.69 -15.49
N GLY A 323 12.70 3.51 -14.96
CA GLY A 323 12.50 4.21 -13.70
C GLY A 323 11.33 5.20 -13.74
N VAL A 324 11.26 6.03 -14.79
CA VAL A 324 10.16 6.99 -15.00
C VAL A 324 8.85 6.27 -15.26
N ALA A 325 8.88 5.20 -16.05
CA ALA A 325 7.70 4.42 -16.38
C ALA A 325 7.11 3.72 -15.14
N LEU A 326 7.94 3.07 -14.33
CA LEU A 326 7.49 2.46 -13.08
C LEU A 326 7.04 3.50 -12.05
N GLY A 327 7.69 4.66 -11.99
CA GLY A 327 7.26 5.77 -11.13
C GLY A 327 5.88 6.29 -11.52
N THR A 328 5.65 6.53 -12.83
CA THR A 328 4.33 6.89 -13.36
C THR A 328 3.29 5.81 -13.06
N PHE A 329 3.62 4.55 -13.30
CA PHE A 329 2.75 3.41 -13.04
C PHE A 329 2.36 3.31 -11.55
N THR A 330 3.34 3.43 -10.64
CA THR A 330 3.08 3.35 -9.19
C THR A 330 2.23 4.52 -8.69
N ALA A 331 2.30 5.70 -9.32
CA ALA A 331 1.45 6.84 -9.00
C ALA A 331 -0.05 6.50 -9.14
N PHE A 332 -0.41 5.61 -10.06
CA PHE A 332 -1.78 5.13 -10.23
C PHE A 332 -2.27 4.25 -9.07
N PHE A 333 -1.36 3.62 -8.32
CA PHE A 333 -1.72 2.95 -7.08
C PHE A 333 -2.24 3.96 -6.05
N ASP A 334 -1.50 5.05 -5.84
CA ASP A 334 -1.91 6.10 -4.91
C ASP A 334 -3.22 6.77 -5.38
N LEU A 335 -3.38 7.01 -6.69
CA LEU A 335 -4.63 7.51 -7.26
C LEU A 335 -5.80 6.54 -7.01
N GLY A 336 -5.58 5.24 -7.17
CA GLY A 336 -6.59 4.21 -6.92
C GLY A 336 -7.05 4.20 -5.46
N VAL A 337 -6.15 4.34 -4.50
CA VAL A 337 -6.52 4.47 -3.08
C VAL A 337 -7.17 5.81 -2.79
N GLY A 338 -6.57 6.91 -3.28
CA GLY A 338 -7.01 8.29 -3.00
C GLY A 338 -8.41 8.60 -3.52
N LEU A 339 -8.75 8.12 -4.72
CA LEU A 339 -10.07 8.28 -5.33
C LEU A 339 -11.02 7.13 -4.98
N GLY A 340 -10.49 5.92 -4.87
CA GLY A 340 -11.27 4.73 -4.56
C GLY A 340 -11.86 4.76 -3.16
N SER A 341 -11.13 5.21 -2.14
CA SER A 341 -11.66 5.25 -0.76
C SER A 341 -12.87 6.19 -0.60
N PRO A 342 -12.86 7.44 -1.11
CA PRO A 342 -14.06 8.27 -1.13
C PRO A 342 -15.19 7.68 -1.99
N LEU A 343 -14.88 7.04 -3.13
CA LEU A 343 -15.87 6.40 -4.00
C LEU A 343 -16.63 5.30 -3.26
N VAL A 344 -15.91 4.36 -2.64
CA VAL A 344 -16.55 3.29 -1.86
C VAL A 344 -17.22 3.84 -0.60
N GLY A 345 -16.71 4.94 -0.02
CA GLY A 345 -17.35 5.64 1.09
C GLY A 345 -18.70 6.28 0.70
N ALA A 346 -18.78 6.87 -0.50
CA ALA A 346 -20.03 7.37 -1.03
C ALA A 346 -21.05 6.23 -1.27
N ALA A 347 -20.59 5.11 -1.82
CA ALA A 347 -21.45 3.93 -2.01
C ALA A 347 -21.97 3.39 -0.67
N ALA A 348 -21.09 3.31 0.34
CA ALA A 348 -21.48 2.90 1.69
C ALA A 348 -22.51 3.85 2.31
N ALA A 349 -22.35 5.16 2.15
CA ALA A 349 -23.27 6.16 2.67
C ALA A 349 -24.67 6.10 2.03
N ILE A 350 -24.78 5.69 0.75
CA ILE A 350 -26.03 5.61 0.00
C ILE A 350 -26.75 4.29 0.24
N SER A 351 -26.02 3.16 0.25
CA SER A 351 -26.62 1.81 0.17
C SER A 351 -26.01 0.80 1.14
N GLY A 352 -25.30 1.27 2.19
CA GLY A 352 -24.69 0.43 3.21
C GLY A 352 -23.32 -0.14 2.80
N TYR A 353 -22.64 -0.75 3.78
CA TYR A 353 -21.24 -1.20 3.60
C TYR A 353 -21.07 -2.25 2.50
N GLU A 354 -22.08 -3.08 2.26
CA GLU A 354 -22.05 -4.07 1.18
C GLU A 354 -21.88 -3.41 -0.19
N ALA A 355 -22.51 -2.25 -0.42
CA ALA A 355 -22.41 -1.52 -1.68
C ALA A 355 -20.98 -1.08 -1.99
N ALA A 356 -20.16 -0.77 -0.96
CA ALA A 356 -18.75 -0.46 -1.14
C ALA A 356 -17.99 -1.62 -1.81
N PHE A 357 -18.28 -2.86 -1.42
CA PHE A 357 -17.66 -4.05 -2.00
C PHE A 357 -18.18 -4.33 -3.41
N TRP A 358 -19.48 -4.12 -3.68
CA TRP A 358 -20.02 -4.28 -5.03
C TRP A 358 -19.47 -3.26 -6.03
N VAL A 359 -19.23 -2.03 -5.60
CA VAL A 359 -18.50 -1.03 -6.41
C VAL A 359 -17.08 -1.50 -6.69
N ALA A 360 -16.38 -2.06 -5.71
CA ALA A 360 -15.05 -2.62 -5.89
C ALA A 360 -15.06 -3.83 -6.85
N VAL A 361 -16.07 -4.71 -6.77
CA VAL A 361 -16.29 -5.80 -7.76
C VAL A 361 -16.42 -5.25 -9.17
N ALA A 362 -17.24 -4.22 -9.36
CA ALA A 362 -17.42 -3.60 -10.67
C ALA A 362 -16.12 -3.00 -11.21
N CYS A 363 -15.32 -2.35 -10.34
CA CYS A 363 -13.99 -1.83 -10.71
C CYS A 363 -13.02 -2.95 -11.10
N ALA A 364 -12.96 -4.05 -10.35
CA ALA A 364 -12.11 -5.20 -10.67
C ALA A 364 -12.51 -5.87 -12.00
N LEU A 365 -13.81 -6.00 -12.28
CA LEU A 365 -14.31 -6.47 -13.58
C LEU A 365 -13.94 -5.49 -14.70
N GLY A 366 -14.05 -4.18 -14.46
CA GLY A 366 -13.60 -3.13 -15.38
C GLY A 366 -12.11 -3.25 -15.69
N ALA A 367 -11.27 -3.52 -14.68
CA ALA A 367 -9.83 -3.77 -14.84
C ALA A 367 -9.58 -5.00 -15.75
N ALA A 368 -10.33 -6.10 -15.56
CA ALA A 368 -10.24 -7.29 -16.41
C ALA A 368 -10.60 -6.99 -17.87
N VAL A 369 -11.66 -6.21 -18.11
CA VAL A 369 -12.09 -5.80 -19.46
C VAL A 369 -11.02 -4.94 -20.14
N ILE A 370 -10.47 -3.94 -19.44
CA ILE A 370 -9.42 -3.08 -19.98
C ILE A 370 -8.15 -3.88 -20.27
N ALA A 371 -7.75 -4.78 -19.37
CA ALA A 371 -6.61 -5.66 -19.60
C ALA A 371 -6.81 -6.53 -20.86
N ARG A 372 -8.02 -7.05 -21.06
CA ARG A 372 -8.33 -7.89 -22.24
C ARG A 372 -8.37 -7.09 -23.54
N THR A 373 -8.98 -5.91 -23.55
CA THR A 373 -9.24 -5.16 -24.80
C THR A 373 -8.11 -4.21 -25.19
N GLY A 374 -7.47 -3.59 -24.19
CA GLY A 374 -6.45 -2.58 -24.39
C GLY A 374 -5.03 -3.14 -24.38
N LEU A 375 -4.68 -3.97 -23.38
CA LEU A 375 -3.31 -4.44 -23.22
C LEU A 375 -2.94 -5.59 -24.17
N THR A 376 -3.90 -6.28 -24.78
CA THR A 376 -3.63 -7.29 -25.84
C THR A 376 -3.25 -6.64 -27.17
N ARG A 377 -3.76 -5.43 -27.48
CA ARG A 377 -3.52 -4.73 -28.76
C ARG A 377 -2.14 -4.08 -28.87
N THR A 378 -1.44 -3.87 -27.77
CA THR A 378 -0.09 -3.27 -27.77
C THR A 378 1.02 -4.26 -28.14
N ARG A 379 0.69 -5.52 -28.46
CA ARG A 379 1.63 -6.57 -28.91
C ARG A 379 1.62 -6.78 -30.44
N SER A 380 0.71 -6.19 -31.19
CA SER A 380 0.67 -6.17 -32.66
C SER A 380 1.30 -4.91 -33.22
#